data_dfd5a64fc0cb77ed527656d32eb3ec13
#
_entry.id   dfd5a64fc0cb77ed527656d32eb3ec13
#
_cell.length_a   1.000
_cell.length_b   1.000
_cell.length_c   1.000
_cell.angle_alpha   90.00
_cell.angle_beta   90.00
_cell.angle_gamma   90.00
#
_symmetry.space_group_name_H-M   'P 1'
#
loop_
_entity.id
_entity.type
_entity.pdbx_description
1 polymer ?
#
loop_
_entity_poly.entity_id
_entity_poly.type
_entity_poly.pdbx_seq_one_letter_code
_entity_poly.pdbx_strand_id
1 'polypeptide(L)'
;MKFCIKLYILFSLLLPALTTHAQKDTSFALTKTIPGDFAYFTVDNLDNIYLVNSTSNQLKKLTANGDSVGVFNNVRKYGKLFSIDATNPLKLLLYYKNFATIVVLDRFLNVRNTINLGKKNIFKVKAVATSYDNNIWLYDEGDSKLKKIDDNGDVLLETSDFRTLFDTVPSPVQITDQDGFLYLYDPNKGFYTFDYYGALKNNIPFLHWTNTEVIGKNLYGFDDNMLYQYQTGSLKLSDFTIPATFKTALQIKAANNKVYVLQKDGVHQFSIK
;
A
#
# COMPACT_ATOMS: atom_id res chain seq x y z
N MET A 1 70.60 30.57 26.17
CA MET A 1 69.82 29.34 26.21
C MET A 1 68.47 29.63 26.89
N LYS A 2 67.65 30.48 26.30
CA LYS A 2 66.30 30.85 26.82
C LYS A 2 65.34 31.37 25.68
N PHE A 3 65.23 30.61 24.58
CA PHE A 3 64.34 31.08 23.47
C PHE A 3 63.52 30.00 22.79
N CYS A 4 63.46 28.77 23.33
CA CYS A 4 62.77 27.68 22.63
C CYS A 4 61.47 27.15 23.31
N ILE A 5 60.93 27.80 24.36
CA ILE A 5 59.75 27.25 25.11
C ILE A 5 58.43 27.99 24.81
N LYS A 6 58.44 29.10 24.09
CA LYS A 6 57.21 29.87 23.83
C LYS A 6 56.47 29.56 22.52
N LEU A 7 56.97 28.63 21.68
CA LEU A 7 56.35 28.34 20.40
C LEU A 7 55.41 27.11 20.39
N TYR A 8 55.35 26.33 21.48
CA TYR A 8 54.50 25.12 21.54
C TYR A 8 53.09 25.33 22.11
N ILE A 9 52.79 26.47 22.68
CA ILE A 9 51.50 26.75 23.33
C ILE A 9 50.46 27.40 22.37
N LEU A 10 50.88 27.88 21.22
CA LEU A 10 50.00 28.57 20.27
C LEU A 10 49.39 27.67 19.19
N PHE A 11 49.73 26.37 19.16
CA PHE A 11 49.25 25.43 18.12
C PHE A 11 48.15 24.50 18.60
N SER A 12 47.74 24.57 19.89
CA SER A 12 46.71 23.67 20.44
C SER A 12 45.32 24.27 20.49
N LEU A 13 45.05 25.46 19.91
CA LEU A 13 43.79 26.18 20.00
C LEU A 13 43.00 26.31 18.67
N LEU A 14 43.42 25.56 17.65
CA LEU A 14 42.66 25.50 16.36
C LEU A 14 42.21 24.08 16.04
N LEU A 15 41.46 23.45 16.95
CA LEU A 15 40.58 22.38 16.56
C LEU A 15 39.29 23.04 16.04
N PRO A 16 39.02 23.02 14.70
CA PRO A 16 37.72 23.43 14.22
C PRO A 16 36.71 22.46 14.85
N ALA A 17 35.78 23.01 15.61
CA ALA A 17 34.60 22.30 16.01
C ALA A 17 33.88 21.88 14.71
N LEU A 18 34.09 20.64 14.28
CA LEU A 18 33.29 20.03 13.24
C LEU A 18 31.85 19.91 13.82
N THR A 19 31.11 21.00 13.68
CA THR A 19 29.65 20.92 13.84
C THR A 19 29.16 20.04 12.71
N THR A 20 28.97 18.75 13.00
CA THR A 20 28.17 17.88 12.17
C THR A 20 26.77 18.46 12.14
N HIS A 21 26.48 19.30 11.15
CA HIS A 21 25.11 19.59 10.81
C HIS A 21 24.53 18.25 10.36
N ALA A 22 23.71 17.62 11.20
CA ALA A 22 22.82 16.57 10.76
C ALA A 22 22.03 17.18 9.60
N GLN A 23 22.32 16.73 8.39
CA GLN A 23 21.61 17.17 7.19
C GLN A 23 20.16 16.77 7.41
N LYS A 24 19.32 17.75 7.71
CA LYS A 24 17.89 17.55 7.87
C LYS A 24 17.39 17.05 6.53
N ASP A 25 16.95 15.80 6.49
CA ASP A 25 16.38 15.24 5.28
C ASP A 25 15.16 16.10 4.90
N THR A 26 15.33 16.91 3.87
CA THR A 26 14.35 17.92 3.44
C THR A 26 13.35 17.36 2.45
N SER A 27 13.51 16.09 2.04
CA SER A 27 12.67 15.45 1.03
C SER A 27 11.24 15.21 1.52
N PHE A 28 11.02 15.13 2.85
CA PHE A 28 9.72 14.87 3.44
C PHE A 28 9.41 15.91 4.52
N ALA A 29 8.27 16.59 4.37
CA ALA A 29 7.80 17.57 5.36
C ALA A 29 6.48 17.09 5.98
N LEU A 30 6.43 16.95 7.32
CA LEU A 30 5.19 16.62 8.05
C LEU A 30 4.15 17.72 7.81
N THR A 31 2.98 17.34 7.33
CA THR A 31 1.88 18.27 7.02
C THR A 31 0.67 18.07 7.93
N LYS A 32 0.43 16.85 8.40
CA LYS A 32 -0.73 16.51 9.23
C LYS A 32 -0.46 15.30 10.10
N THR A 33 -1.05 15.29 11.30
CA THR A 33 -1.10 14.11 12.18
C THR A 33 -2.55 13.81 12.52
N ILE A 34 -2.94 12.54 12.41
CA ILE A 34 -4.23 12.01 12.81
C ILE A 34 -3.98 11.06 13.97
N PRO A 35 -4.20 11.52 15.21
CA PRO A 35 -3.90 10.71 16.38
C PRO A 35 -4.89 9.55 16.53
N GLY A 36 -4.42 8.42 17.04
CA GLY A 36 -5.25 7.26 17.34
C GLY A 36 -4.49 5.95 17.24
N ASP A 37 -5.14 4.89 17.72
CA ASP A 37 -4.63 3.52 17.67
C ASP A 37 -5.28 2.80 16.49
N PHE A 38 -4.50 2.62 15.41
CA PHE A 38 -4.96 2.02 14.17
C PHE A 38 -4.13 0.79 13.81
N ALA A 39 -4.82 -0.27 13.41
CA ALA A 39 -4.18 -1.50 12.90
C ALA A 39 -3.76 -1.36 11.43
N TYR A 40 -4.51 -0.55 10.68
CA TYR A 40 -4.35 -0.43 9.22
C TYR A 40 -5.01 0.86 8.75
N PHE A 41 -4.52 1.41 7.64
CA PHE A 41 -5.18 2.52 6.96
C PHE A 41 -5.06 2.38 5.44
N THR A 42 -5.91 3.10 4.69
CA THR A 42 -5.71 3.33 3.26
C THR A 42 -6.18 4.73 2.88
N VAL A 43 -5.80 5.17 1.69
CA VAL A 43 -6.13 6.51 1.17
C VAL A 43 -6.64 6.34 -0.25
N ASP A 44 -7.69 7.06 -0.63
CA ASP A 44 -8.19 7.08 -1.99
C ASP A 44 -7.59 8.24 -2.83
N ASN A 45 -7.96 8.31 -4.10
CA ASN A 45 -7.48 9.34 -5.03
C ASN A 45 -8.04 10.76 -4.78
N LEU A 46 -8.97 10.90 -3.83
CA LEU A 46 -9.51 12.17 -3.35
C LEU A 46 -8.92 12.59 -1.99
N ASP A 47 -7.84 11.90 -1.55
CA ASP A 47 -7.20 12.06 -0.24
C ASP A 47 -8.11 11.76 0.96
N ASN A 48 -9.24 11.05 0.77
CA ASN A 48 -9.98 10.54 1.92
C ASN A 48 -9.17 9.42 2.59
N ILE A 49 -9.18 9.43 3.91
CA ILE A 49 -8.39 8.50 4.72
C ILE A 49 -9.35 7.51 5.40
N TYR A 50 -9.06 6.23 5.24
CA TYR A 50 -9.82 5.12 5.83
C TYR A 50 -8.96 4.47 6.91
N LEU A 51 -9.45 4.50 8.15
CA LEU A 51 -8.72 4.09 9.34
C LEU A 51 -9.42 2.90 9.99
N VAL A 52 -8.70 1.83 10.25
CA VAL A 52 -9.20 0.67 10.99
C VAL A 52 -8.64 0.68 12.39
N ASN A 53 -9.51 0.82 13.38
CA ASN A 53 -9.10 0.81 14.78
C ASN A 53 -8.54 -0.56 15.18
N SER A 54 -7.42 -0.60 15.92
CA SER A 54 -6.71 -1.84 16.28
C SER A 54 -7.51 -2.76 17.18
N THR A 55 -8.28 -2.20 18.09
CA THR A 55 -9.04 -2.95 19.10
C THR A 55 -10.43 -3.33 18.62
N SER A 56 -11.20 -2.36 18.10
CA SER A 56 -12.60 -2.57 17.71
C SER A 56 -12.76 -3.09 16.26
N ASN A 57 -11.72 -3.03 15.43
CA ASN A 57 -11.76 -3.27 13.99
C ASN A 57 -12.82 -2.43 13.25
N GLN A 58 -13.20 -1.30 13.84
CA GLN A 58 -14.11 -0.34 13.27
C GLN A 58 -13.41 0.44 12.16
N LEU A 59 -14.04 0.55 11.01
CA LEU A 59 -13.59 1.40 9.90
C LEU A 59 -14.15 2.81 10.07
N LYS A 60 -13.30 3.81 10.05
CA LYS A 60 -13.66 5.23 10.04
C LYS A 60 -13.15 5.88 8.75
N LYS A 61 -13.99 6.67 8.09
CA LYS A 61 -13.59 7.50 6.94
C LYS A 61 -13.48 8.95 7.35
N LEU A 62 -12.37 9.57 6.96
CA LEU A 62 -12.14 11.02 7.07
C LEU A 62 -12.03 11.62 5.68
N THR A 63 -12.46 12.87 5.51
CA THR A 63 -12.14 13.68 4.32
C THR A 63 -10.65 14.03 4.28
N ALA A 64 -10.17 14.57 3.16
CA ALA A 64 -8.82 15.14 3.04
C ALA A 64 -8.53 16.19 4.14
N ASN A 65 -9.54 16.95 4.55
CA ASN A 65 -9.43 17.95 5.63
C ASN A 65 -9.38 17.32 7.03
N GLY A 66 -9.77 16.04 7.16
CA GLY A 66 -9.84 15.32 8.43
C GLY A 66 -11.21 15.28 9.09
N ASP A 67 -12.23 15.79 8.41
CA ASP A 67 -13.61 15.72 8.90
C ASP A 67 -14.14 14.29 8.83
N SER A 68 -14.87 13.86 9.86
CA SER A 68 -15.45 12.51 9.89
C SER A 68 -16.63 12.41 8.92
N VAL A 69 -16.54 11.47 7.97
CA VAL A 69 -17.61 11.16 7.02
C VAL A 69 -18.57 10.13 7.59
N GLY A 70 -18.02 9.07 8.19
CA GLY A 70 -18.82 7.97 8.71
C GLY A 70 -17.95 6.89 9.36
N VAL A 71 -18.65 5.94 9.93
CA VAL A 71 -18.06 4.79 10.62
C VAL A 71 -18.80 3.53 10.21
N PHE A 72 -18.06 2.47 9.91
CA PHE A 72 -18.60 1.15 9.62
C PHE A 72 -18.10 0.13 10.64
N ASN A 73 -19.00 -0.62 11.26
CA ASN A 73 -18.66 -1.65 12.24
C ASN A 73 -19.59 -2.86 12.07
N ASN A 74 -19.04 -3.95 11.55
CA ASN A 74 -19.75 -5.20 11.40
C ASN A 74 -18.87 -6.42 11.76
N VAL A 75 -17.98 -6.25 12.75
CA VAL A 75 -17.09 -7.32 13.24
C VAL A 75 -17.88 -8.55 13.70
N ARG A 76 -19.03 -8.35 14.35
CA ARG A 76 -19.88 -9.46 14.80
C ARG A 76 -20.42 -10.30 13.64
N LYS A 77 -20.64 -9.68 12.47
CA LYS A 77 -21.21 -10.35 11.29
C LYS A 77 -20.15 -10.96 10.39
N TYR A 78 -19.03 -10.26 10.17
CA TYR A 78 -18.03 -10.62 9.18
C TYR A 78 -16.65 -10.95 9.78
N GLY A 79 -16.46 -10.78 11.09
CA GLY A 79 -15.18 -11.00 11.75
C GLY A 79 -14.16 -9.88 11.47
N LYS A 80 -12.89 -10.22 11.59
CA LYS A 80 -11.79 -9.28 11.38
C LYS A 80 -11.64 -8.94 9.89
N LEU A 81 -11.58 -7.64 9.59
CA LEU A 81 -11.28 -7.14 8.26
C LEU A 81 -9.87 -7.55 7.84
N PHE A 82 -9.76 -8.10 6.62
CA PHE A 82 -8.48 -8.52 6.06
C PHE A 82 -7.84 -7.45 5.17
N SER A 83 -8.61 -6.87 4.23
CA SER A 83 -8.14 -5.79 3.36
C SER A 83 -9.26 -4.82 2.97
N ILE A 84 -8.84 -3.61 2.59
CA ILE A 84 -9.69 -2.57 2.03
C ILE A 84 -9.11 -2.18 0.69
N ASP A 85 -9.95 -2.16 -0.33
CA ASP A 85 -9.65 -1.46 -1.58
C ASP A 85 -10.51 -0.20 -1.65
N ALA A 86 -9.83 0.95 -1.67
CA ALA A 86 -10.41 2.29 -1.79
C ALA A 86 -10.01 2.96 -3.11
N THR A 87 -9.57 2.20 -4.10
CA THR A 87 -9.17 2.72 -5.42
C THR A 87 -10.31 3.52 -6.06
N ASN A 88 -11.55 3.05 -5.91
CA ASN A 88 -12.74 3.81 -6.29
C ASN A 88 -13.40 4.41 -5.02
N PRO A 89 -13.36 5.75 -4.81
CA PRO A 89 -13.94 6.39 -3.63
C PRO A 89 -15.47 6.29 -3.54
N LEU A 90 -16.14 5.89 -4.64
CA LEU A 90 -17.59 5.67 -4.69
C LEU A 90 -18.00 4.22 -4.41
N LYS A 91 -17.01 3.30 -4.44
CA LYS A 91 -17.20 1.86 -4.23
C LYS A 91 -16.04 1.30 -3.44
N LEU A 92 -16.19 1.18 -2.13
CA LEU A 92 -15.20 0.54 -1.27
C LEU A 92 -15.41 -0.98 -1.25
N LEU A 93 -14.35 -1.74 -1.36
CA LEU A 93 -14.36 -3.17 -1.14
C LEU A 93 -13.73 -3.50 0.21
N LEU A 94 -14.47 -4.14 1.09
CA LEU A 94 -13.98 -4.70 2.34
C LEU A 94 -13.93 -6.21 2.21
N TYR A 95 -12.75 -6.80 2.30
CA TYR A 95 -12.61 -8.25 2.22
C TYR A 95 -12.41 -8.87 3.60
N TYR A 96 -13.25 -9.85 3.92
CA TYR A 96 -13.26 -10.63 5.15
C TYR A 96 -12.86 -12.08 4.83
N LYS A 97 -11.56 -12.36 4.91
CA LYS A 97 -10.96 -13.62 4.46
C LYS A 97 -11.55 -14.85 5.17
N ASN A 98 -11.74 -14.76 6.49
CA ASN A 98 -12.23 -15.89 7.29
C ASN A 98 -13.66 -16.34 6.93
N PHE A 99 -14.43 -15.45 6.33
CA PHE A 99 -15.81 -15.72 5.90
C PHE A 99 -15.94 -15.76 4.37
N ALA A 100 -14.82 -15.69 3.64
CA ALA A 100 -14.80 -15.60 2.18
C ALA A 100 -15.84 -14.59 1.66
N THR A 101 -15.89 -13.39 2.27
CA THR A 101 -16.95 -12.42 2.03
C THR A 101 -16.36 -11.06 1.63
N ILE A 102 -16.89 -10.48 0.55
CA ILE A 102 -16.62 -9.09 0.17
C ILE A 102 -17.86 -8.27 0.52
N VAL A 103 -17.66 -7.19 1.27
CA VAL A 103 -18.70 -6.19 1.55
C VAL A 103 -18.41 -4.96 0.70
N VAL A 104 -19.37 -4.55 -0.10
CA VAL A 104 -19.30 -3.37 -0.95
C VAL A 104 -19.99 -2.21 -0.24
N LEU A 105 -19.24 -1.12 0.01
CA LEU A 105 -19.78 0.09 0.63
C LEU A 105 -19.85 1.24 -0.38
N ASP A 106 -20.77 2.16 -0.15
CA ASP A 106 -20.80 3.44 -0.84
C ASP A 106 -19.82 4.46 -0.23
N ARG A 107 -19.75 5.66 -0.80
CA ARG A 107 -18.90 6.76 -0.33
C ARG A 107 -19.15 7.21 1.12
N PHE A 108 -20.33 6.89 1.68
CA PHE A 108 -20.73 7.23 3.04
C PHE A 108 -20.59 6.05 4.02
N LEU A 109 -20.01 4.94 3.57
CA LEU A 109 -19.85 3.68 4.29
C LEU A 109 -21.18 2.92 4.52
N ASN A 110 -22.23 3.17 3.74
CA ASN A 110 -23.41 2.33 3.76
C ASN A 110 -23.18 1.06 2.95
N VAL A 111 -23.67 -0.09 3.44
CA VAL A 111 -23.60 -1.36 2.70
C VAL A 111 -24.48 -1.29 1.47
N ARG A 112 -23.87 -1.44 0.30
CA ARG A 112 -24.56 -1.58 -0.99
C ARG A 112 -24.81 -3.03 -1.32
N ASN A 113 -23.82 -3.87 -1.07
CA ASN A 113 -23.89 -5.29 -1.39
C ASN A 113 -22.99 -6.13 -0.49
N THR A 114 -23.26 -7.44 -0.45
CA THR A 114 -22.44 -8.43 0.25
C THR A 114 -22.31 -9.68 -0.63
N ILE A 115 -21.09 -10.00 -1.03
CA ILE A 115 -20.79 -11.12 -1.91
C ILE A 115 -20.17 -12.23 -1.06
N ASN A 116 -20.89 -13.35 -0.95
CA ASN A 116 -20.34 -14.55 -0.30
C ASN A 116 -19.64 -15.41 -1.34
N LEU A 117 -18.32 -15.37 -1.36
CA LEU A 117 -17.50 -16.09 -2.33
C LEU A 117 -17.59 -17.61 -2.14
N GLY A 118 -17.81 -18.09 -0.91
CA GLY A 118 -17.99 -19.51 -0.62
C GLY A 118 -19.20 -20.12 -1.31
N LYS A 119 -20.30 -19.32 -1.49
CA LYS A 119 -21.47 -19.76 -2.26
C LYS A 119 -21.21 -19.87 -3.77
N LYS A 120 -20.11 -19.29 -4.23
CA LYS A 120 -19.63 -19.35 -5.62
C LYS A 120 -18.45 -20.33 -5.80
N ASN A 121 -18.20 -21.17 -4.80
CA ASN A 121 -17.09 -22.14 -4.74
C ASN A 121 -15.70 -21.47 -4.80
N ILE A 122 -15.57 -20.22 -4.35
CA ILE A 122 -14.32 -19.47 -4.27
C ILE A 122 -13.95 -19.35 -2.78
N PHE A 123 -13.01 -20.16 -2.30
CA PHE A 123 -12.73 -20.29 -0.86
C PHE A 123 -11.39 -19.70 -0.44
N LYS A 124 -10.39 -19.66 -1.33
CA LYS A 124 -9.01 -19.30 -1.00
C LYS A 124 -8.56 -18.03 -1.72
N VAL A 125 -9.26 -16.92 -1.46
CA VAL A 125 -8.89 -15.64 -2.05
C VAL A 125 -7.76 -15.01 -1.26
N LYS A 126 -6.73 -14.55 -1.95
CA LYS A 126 -5.54 -13.96 -1.36
C LYS A 126 -5.47 -12.46 -1.53
N ALA A 127 -5.95 -11.94 -2.64
CA ALA A 127 -6.01 -10.52 -2.93
C ALA A 127 -7.31 -10.17 -3.68
N VAL A 128 -7.81 -8.96 -3.45
CA VAL A 128 -9.04 -8.42 -4.07
C VAL A 128 -8.77 -6.98 -4.47
N ALA A 129 -9.28 -6.57 -5.63
CA ALA A 129 -9.20 -5.19 -6.11
C ALA A 129 -10.42 -4.79 -6.93
N THR A 130 -10.74 -3.51 -6.96
CA THR A 130 -11.74 -2.95 -7.87
C THR A 130 -11.18 -2.91 -9.29
N SER A 131 -11.98 -3.35 -10.27
CA SER A 131 -11.66 -3.23 -11.69
C SER A 131 -12.08 -1.86 -12.24
N TYR A 132 -11.43 -1.40 -13.32
CA TYR A 132 -11.76 -0.17 -14.02
C TYR A 132 -13.25 -0.08 -14.45
N ASP A 133 -13.90 -1.21 -14.70
CA ASP A 133 -15.31 -1.33 -15.11
C ASP A 133 -16.26 -1.54 -13.92
N ASN A 134 -15.82 -1.25 -12.71
CA ASN A 134 -16.52 -1.44 -11.45
C ASN A 134 -16.82 -2.89 -11.05
N ASN A 135 -16.30 -3.88 -11.79
CA ASN A 135 -16.29 -5.26 -11.35
C ASN A 135 -15.16 -5.48 -10.32
N ILE A 136 -14.93 -6.72 -9.92
CA ILE A 136 -13.99 -7.05 -8.86
C ILE A 136 -13.00 -8.07 -9.38
N TRP A 137 -11.71 -7.76 -9.32
CA TRP A 137 -10.63 -8.70 -9.51
C TRP A 137 -10.31 -9.42 -8.20
N LEU A 138 -10.04 -10.71 -8.29
CA LEU A 138 -9.53 -11.49 -7.17
C LEU A 138 -8.55 -12.56 -7.65
N TYR A 139 -7.58 -12.88 -6.79
CA TYR A 139 -6.72 -14.04 -6.99
C TYR A 139 -7.21 -15.20 -6.13
N ASP A 140 -7.67 -16.27 -6.80
CA ASP A 140 -8.09 -17.53 -6.17
C ASP A 140 -6.89 -18.47 -6.10
N GLU A 141 -6.30 -18.59 -4.91
CA GLU A 141 -5.16 -19.46 -4.65
C GLU A 141 -5.54 -20.96 -4.78
N GLY A 142 -6.82 -21.31 -4.58
CA GLY A 142 -7.31 -22.68 -4.73
C GLY A 142 -7.21 -23.16 -6.18
N ASP A 143 -7.64 -22.33 -7.11
CA ASP A 143 -7.60 -22.60 -8.54
C ASP A 143 -6.29 -22.12 -9.20
N SER A 144 -5.49 -21.34 -8.48
CA SER A 144 -4.30 -20.67 -9.02
C SER A 144 -4.63 -19.78 -10.23
N LYS A 145 -5.74 -19.04 -10.16
CA LYS A 145 -6.25 -18.19 -11.23
C LYS A 145 -6.55 -16.78 -10.73
N LEU A 146 -6.36 -15.83 -11.63
CA LEU A 146 -6.93 -14.51 -11.50
C LEU A 146 -8.35 -14.56 -12.07
N LYS A 147 -9.33 -14.08 -11.30
CA LYS A 147 -10.74 -14.07 -11.69
C LYS A 147 -11.31 -12.66 -11.61
N LYS A 148 -12.18 -12.33 -12.54
CA LYS A 148 -13.02 -11.13 -12.51
C LYS A 148 -14.44 -11.54 -12.21
N ILE A 149 -15.04 -10.94 -11.20
CA ILE A 149 -16.43 -11.23 -10.80
C ILE A 149 -17.26 -9.95 -10.83
N ASP A 150 -18.56 -10.11 -11.04
CA ASP A 150 -19.55 -9.04 -10.90
C ASP A 150 -19.97 -8.81 -9.44
N ASP A 151 -20.89 -7.88 -9.21
CA ASP A 151 -21.43 -7.58 -7.89
C ASP A 151 -22.31 -8.72 -7.30
N ASN A 152 -22.70 -9.72 -8.10
CA ASN A 152 -23.38 -10.94 -7.64
C ASN A 152 -22.38 -12.06 -7.28
N GLY A 153 -21.11 -11.85 -7.57
CA GLY A 153 -20.04 -12.84 -7.42
C GLY A 153 -19.96 -13.84 -8.57
N ASP A 154 -20.63 -13.58 -9.70
CA ASP A 154 -20.55 -14.43 -10.87
C ASP A 154 -19.27 -14.14 -11.65
N VAL A 155 -18.58 -15.21 -12.08
CA VAL A 155 -17.32 -15.09 -12.77
C VAL A 155 -17.55 -14.62 -14.20
N LEU A 156 -16.99 -13.46 -14.53
CA LEU A 156 -17.05 -12.85 -15.86
C LEU A 156 -15.86 -13.23 -16.72
N LEU A 157 -14.70 -13.40 -16.11
CA LEU A 157 -13.44 -13.78 -16.75
C LEU A 157 -12.54 -14.51 -15.77
N GLU A 158 -11.81 -15.48 -16.27
CA GLU A 158 -10.69 -16.10 -15.55
C GLU A 158 -9.49 -16.31 -16.46
N THR A 159 -8.30 -16.25 -15.89
CA THR A 159 -7.05 -16.56 -16.62
C THR A 159 -6.89 -18.07 -16.76
N SER A 160 -5.92 -18.47 -17.60
CA SER A 160 -5.38 -19.83 -17.54
C SER A 160 -4.83 -20.11 -16.13
N ASP A 161 -4.79 -21.38 -15.77
CA ASP A 161 -4.21 -21.83 -14.51
C ASP A 161 -2.73 -21.45 -14.43
N PHE A 162 -2.32 -20.73 -13.41
CA PHE A 162 -0.94 -20.26 -13.24
C PHE A 162 0.05 -21.42 -13.06
N ARG A 163 -0.42 -22.61 -12.67
CA ARG A 163 0.39 -23.83 -12.65
C ARG A 163 0.84 -24.29 -14.05
N THR A 164 0.12 -23.88 -15.09
CA THR A 164 0.50 -24.15 -16.49
C THR A 164 1.31 -23.05 -17.12
N LEU A 165 1.29 -21.83 -16.53
CA LEU A 165 1.97 -20.64 -17.07
C LEU A 165 3.34 -20.40 -16.45
N PHE A 166 3.56 -20.87 -15.22
CA PHE A 166 4.75 -20.57 -14.44
C PHE A 166 5.35 -21.86 -13.86
N ASP A 167 6.66 -22.00 -13.94
CA ASP A 167 7.41 -23.09 -13.29
C ASP A 167 7.19 -23.08 -11.77
N THR A 168 7.09 -21.89 -11.20
CA THR A 168 6.73 -21.68 -9.79
C THR A 168 5.57 -20.70 -9.71
N VAL A 169 4.43 -21.18 -9.26
CA VAL A 169 3.18 -20.42 -9.18
C VAL A 169 3.37 -19.17 -8.30
N PRO A 170 3.08 -17.96 -8.82
CA PRO A 170 3.05 -16.76 -7.98
C PRO A 170 1.89 -16.82 -6.98
N SER A 171 2.13 -16.21 -5.81
CA SER A 171 1.16 -16.13 -4.74
C SER A 171 0.95 -14.65 -4.35
N PRO A 172 0.30 -13.86 -5.22
CA PRO A 172 0.21 -12.42 -5.07
C PRO A 172 -0.58 -12.04 -3.82
N VAL A 173 -0.05 -11.08 -3.08
CA VAL A 173 -0.70 -10.51 -1.89
C VAL A 173 -1.46 -9.23 -2.21
N GLN A 174 -1.25 -8.65 -3.40
CA GLN A 174 -1.89 -7.42 -3.85
C GLN A 174 -2.22 -7.51 -5.34
N ILE A 175 -3.35 -6.93 -5.70
CA ILE A 175 -3.78 -6.66 -7.08
C ILE A 175 -4.01 -5.16 -7.19
N THR A 176 -3.58 -4.55 -8.29
CA THR A 176 -3.90 -3.16 -8.63
C THR A 176 -4.31 -3.10 -10.10
N ASP A 177 -5.47 -2.53 -10.39
CA ASP A 177 -5.94 -2.25 -11.75
C ASP A 177 -5.59 -0.79 -12.07
N GLN A 178 -4.66 -0.58 -13.00
CA GLN A 178 -4.17 0.75 -13.32
C GLN A 178 -3.71 0.84 -14.79
N ASP A 179 -4.12 1.91 -15.49
CA ASP A 179 -3.64 2.27 -16.84
C ASP A 179 -3.73 1.14 -17.90
N GLY A 180 -4.80 0.36 -17.86
CA GLY A 180 -5.03 -0.71 -18.85
C GLY A 180 -4.37 -2.04 -18.50
N PHE A 181 -3.77 -2.13 -17.30
CA PHE A 181 -3.09 -3.32 -16.85
C PHE A 181 -3.49 -3.72 -15.42
N LEU A 182 -3.35 -5.02 -15.15
CA LEU A 182 -3.41 -5.57 -13.81
C LEU A 182 -2.01 -5.85 -13.33
N TYR A 183 -1.68 -5.29 -12.19
CA TYR A 183 -0.42 -5.53 -11.48
C TYR A 183 -0.69 -6.45 -10.30
N LEU A 184 -0.05 -7.61 -10.29
CA LEU A 184 -0.06 -8.54 -9.17
C LEU A 184 1.30 -8.48 -8.49
N TYR A 185 1.33 -8.27 -7.20
CA TYR A 185 2.59 -8.27 -6.45
C TYR A 185 2.72 -9.50 -5.56
N ASP A 186 3.79 -10.25 -5.79
CA ASP A 186 4.26 -11.35 -4.94
C ASP A 186 5.60 -10.93 -4.31
N PRO A 187 5.71 -10.83 -2.96
CA PRO A 187 6.95 -10.39 -2.30
C PRO A 187 8.18 -11.24 -2.63
N ASN A 188 7.99 -12.50 -3.01
CA ASN A 188 9.08 -13.43 -3.31
C ASN A 188 9.41 -13.52 -4.81
N LYS A 189 8.59 -12.88 -5.69
CA LYS A 189 8.72 -13.01 -7.14
C LYS A 189 8.62 -11.70 -7.89
N GLY A 190 8.20 -10.61 -7.22
CA GLY A 190 8.04 -9.28 -7.80
C GLY A 190 6.66 -9.05 -8.41
N PHE A 191 6.60 -8.14 -9.37
CA PHE A 191 5.37 -7.73 -10.04
C PHE A 191 5.16 -8.54 -11.32
N TYR A 192 3.93 -9.03 -11.48
CA TYR A 192 3.43 -9.58 -12.73
C TYR A 192 2.40 -8.62 -13.32
N THR A 193 2.51 -8.31 -14.60
CA THR A 193 1.59 -7.42 -15.30
C THR A 193 0.78 -8.20 -16.31
N PHE A 194 -0.54 -8.11 -16.23
CA PHE A 194 -1.48 -8.73 -17.16
C PHE A 194 -2.29 -7.66 -17.88
N ASP A 195 -2.75 -7.95 -19.10
CA ASP A 195 -3.80 -7.15 -19.72
C ASP A 195 -5.19 -7.54 -19.19
N TYR A 196 -6.21 -6.81 -19.61
CA TYR A 196 -7.58 -7.06 -19.16
C TYR A 196 -8.23 -8.34 -19.74
N TYR A 197 -7.54 -9.00 -20.67
CA TYR A 197 -7.94 -10.31 -21.18
C TYR A 197 -7.26 -11.47 -20.44
N GLY A 198 -6.42 -11.16 -19.46
CA GLY A 198 -5.72 -12.15 -18.64
C GLY A 198 -4.42 -12.68 -19.26
N ALA A 199 -3.89 -12.01 -20.30
CA ALA A 199 -2.60 -12.38 -20.87
C ALA A 199 -1.45 -11.72 -20.11
N LEU A 200 -0.45 -12.51 -19.72
CA LEU A 200 0.78 -12.03 -19.09
C LEU A 200 1.57 -11.15 -20.06
N LYS A 201 1.94 -9.95 -19.62
CA LYS A 201 2.72 -8.97 -20.41
C LYS A 201 4.15 -8.84 -19.91
N ASN A 202 4.36 -8.84 -18.60
CA ASN A 202 5.69 -8.62 -18.03
C ASN A 202 5.81 -9.23 -16.63
N ASN A 203 7.06 -9.50 -16.24
CA ASN A 203 7.46 -9.81 -14.89
C ASN A 203 8.64 -8.92 -14.50
N ILE A 204 8.50 -8.18 -13.40
CA ILE A 204 9.50 -7.24 -12.89
C ILE A 204 9.95 -7.73 -11.52
N PRO A 205 11.19 -8.23 -11.36
CA PRO A 205 11.62 -8.97 -10.16
C PRO A 205 12.05 -8.03 -9.02
N PHE A 206 11.18 -7.13 -8.59
CA PHE A 206 11.39 -6.36 -7.37
C PHE A 206 10.90 -7.17 -6.17
N LEU A 207 11.83 -7.88 -5.55
CA LEU A 207 11.56 -8.80 -4.46
C LEU A 207 11.57 -8.07 -3.11
N HIS A 208 10.80 -8.59 -2.16
CA HIS A 208 10.76 -8.14 -0.76
C HIS A 208 10.32 -6.68 -0.53
N TRP A 209 9.84 -6.00 -1.57
CA TRP A 209 9.26 -4.68 -1.37
C TRP A 209 8.04 -4.77 -0.47
N THR A 210 7.96 -3.86 0.48
CA THR A 210 6.81 -3.69 1.37
C THR A 210 6.02 -2.46 0.98
N ASN A 211 4.74 -2.40 1.40
CA ASN A 211 3.87 -1.24 1.15
C ASN A 211 3.88 -0.81 -0.33
N THR A 212 3.74 -1.79 -1.22
CA THR A 212 3.79 -1.55 -2.66
C THR A 212 2.56 -0.81 -3.15
N GLU A 213 2.77 0.13 -4.09
CA GLU A 213 1.71 0.90 -4.73
C GLU A 213 1.98 1.01 -6.23
N VAL A 214 0.91 1.06 -7.00
CA VAL A 214 0.96 1.38 -8.44
C VAL A 214 0.19 2.68 -8.65
N ILE A 215 0.88 3.72 -9.11
CA ILE A 215 0.29 5.05 -9.34
C ILE A 215 0.65 5.48 -10.76
N GLY A 216 -0.32 5.49 -11.65
CA GLY A 216 -0.08 5.66 -13.07
C GLY A 216 0.91 4.61 -13.58
N LYS A 217 1.97 5.04 -14.25
CA LYS A 217 3.03 4.17 -14.78
C LYS A 217 4.18 3.92 -13.79
N ASN A 218 4.01 4.24 -12.52
CA ASN A 218 5.05 4.08 -11.52
C ASN A 218 4.70 2.97 -10.52
N LEU A 219 5.65 2.08 -10.29
CA LEU A 219 5.63 1.12 -9.20
C LEU A 219 6.44 1.71 -8.03
N TYR A 220 5.84 1.73 -6.87
CA TYR A 220 6.49 2.16 -5.63
C TYR A 220 6.61 0.98 -4.68
N GLY A 221 7.67 0.99 -3.89
CA GLY A 221 7.84 0.03 -2.81
C GLY A 221 8.92 0.47 -1.83
N PHE A 222 8.86 -0.08 -0.64
CA PHE A 222 9.82 0.20 0.41
C PHE A 222 10.63 -1.07 0.69
N ASP A 223 11.95 -0.90 0.77
CA ASP A 223 12.87 -1.94 1.20
C ASP A 223 13.94 -1.31 2.09
N ASP A 224 14.15 -1.86 3.29
CA ASP A 224 14.98 -1.31 4.34
C ASP A 224 14.68 0.17 4.64
N ASN A 225 15.58 1.06 4.25
CA ASN A 225 15.50 2.51 4.48
C ASN A 225 15.26 3.31 3.20
N MET A 226 14.85 2.65 2.13
CA MET A 226 14.68 3.24 0.81
C MET A 226 13.24 3.17 0.34
N LEU A 227 12.78 4.24 -0.25
CA LEU A 227 11.61 4.26 -1.12
C LEU A 227 12.10 4.12 -2.56
N TYR A 228 11.64 3.09 -3.24
CA TYR A 228 11.91 2.88 -4.65
C TYR A 228 10.73 3.35 -5.50
N GLN A 229 11.05 3.96 -6.62
CA GLN A 229 10.11 4.30 -7.68
C GLN A 229 10.63 3.75 -9.00
N TYR A 230 9.87 2.85 -9.61
CA TYR A 230 10.19 2.32 -10.94
C TYR A 230 9.15 2.80 -11.95
N GLN A 231 9.61 3.47 -13.00
CA GLN A 231 8.78 3.95 -14.09
C GLN A 231 8.76 2.93 -15.23
N THR A 232 7.63 2.25 -15.43
CA THR A 232 7.50 1.15 -16.38
C THR A 232 7.74 1.57 -17.83
N GLY A 233 7.37 2.79 -18.22
CA GLY A 233 7.51 3.28 -19.60
C GLY A 233 8.95 3.62 -20.00
N SER A 234 9.78 4.09 -19.05
CA SER A 234 11.19 4.45 -19.29
C SER A 234 12.18 3.46 -18.70
N LEU A 235 11.71 2.42 -18.02
CA LEU A 235 12.51 1.42 -17.31
C LEU A 235 13.46 2.05 -16.29
N LYS A 236 13.12 3.24 -15.77
CA LYS A 236 13.95 4.00 -14.83
C LYS A 236 13.60 3.60 -13.40
N LEU A 237 14.60 3.16 -12.66
CA LEU A 237 14.54 3.00 -11.20
C LEU A 237 15.16 4.23 -10.53
N SER A 238 14.45 4.83 -9.59
CA SER A 238 14.92 5.89 -8.71
C SER A 238 14.74 5.44 -7.27
N ASP A 239 15.62 5.89 -6.38
CA ASP A 239 15.59 5.56 -4.97
C ASP A 239 15.72 6.82 -4.12
N PHE A 240 15.07 6.81 -2.97
CA PHE A 240 15.01 7.93 -2.04
C PHE A 240 15.22 7.41 -0.62
N THR A 241 16.18 7.98 0.09
CA THR A 241 16.37 7.65 1.51
C THR A 241 15.20 8.16 2.33
N ILE A 242 14.54 7.27 3.07
CA ILE A 242 13.43 7.65 3.94
C ILE A 242 13.94 8.16 5.29
N PRO A 243 13.23 9.10 5.95
CA PRO A 243 13.57 9.60 7.26
C PRO A 243 13.69 8.48 8.29
N ALA A 244 14.61 8.63 9.26
CA ALA A 244 14.78 7.66 10.34
C ALA A 244 13.49 7.42 11.14
N THR A 245 12.60 8.42 11.19
CA THR A 245 11.27 8.32 11.82
C THR A 245 10.35 7.30 11.14
N PHE A 246 10.56 6.97 9.87
CA PHE A 246 9.75 5.96 9.16
C PHE A 246 10.16 4.52 9.52
N LYS A 247 11.34 4.31 10.11
CA LYS A 247 11.83 2.97 10.49
C LYS A 247 10.93 2.23 11.47
N THR A 248 10.16 2.96 12.28
CA THR A 248 9.21 2.40 13.26
C THR A 248 7.79 2.34 12.72
N ALA A 249 7.60 2.61 11.44
CA ALA A 249 6.29 2.58 10.81
C ALA A 249 5.69 1.17 10.83
N LEU A 250 4.41 1.09 11.14
CA LEU A 250 3.61 -0.13 11.01
C LEU A 250 3.14 -0.32 9.57
N GLN A 251 2.91 0.80 8.88
CA GLN A 251 2.52 0.84 7.47
C GLN A 251 2.95 2.17 6.86
N ILE A 252 3.37 2.14 5.60
CA ILE A 252 3.66 3.32 4.80
C ILE A 252 2.84 3.24 3.51
N LYS A 253 2.29 4.36 3.05
CA LYS A 253 1.54 4.43 1.80
C LYS A 253 1.90 5.71 1.04
N ALA A 254 2.32 5.55 -0.21
CA ALA A 254 2.46 6.65 -1.14
C ALA A 254 1.12 6.88 -1.86
N ALA A 255 0.64 8.10 -1.90
CA ALA A 255 -0.57 8.48 -2.64
C ALA A 255 -0.55 9.99 -2.93
N ASN A 256 -0.93 10.39 -4.15
CA ASN A 256 -1.16 11.79 -4.52
C ASN A 256 0.00 12.75 -4.13
N ASN A 257 1.25 12.39 -4.44
CA ASN A 257 2.48 13.12 -4.09
C ASN A 257 2.68 13.31 -2.56
N LYS A 258 2.08 12.46 -1.76
CA LYS A 258 2.21 12.42 -0.30
C LYS A 258 2.67 11.05 0.14
N VAL A 259 3.26 11.00 1.33
CA VAL A 259 3.54 9.76 2.05
C VAL A 259 2.79 9.79 3.36
N TYR A 260 2.04 8.74 3.61
CA TYR A 260 1.33 8.52 4.86
C TYR A 260 2.05 7.43 5.63
N VAL A 261 2.27 7.66 6.92
CA VAL A 261 3.02 6.76 7.79
C VAL A 261 2.18 6.44 9.01
N LEU A 262 1.80 5.18 9.17
CA LEU A 262 1.15 4.71 10.39
C LEU A 262 2.21 4.38 11.43
N GLN A 263 2.09 5.00 12.59
CA GLN A 263 2.89 4.73 13.77
C GLN A 263 1.98 4.40 14.97
N LYS A 264 2.56 4.09 16.12
CA LYS A 264 1.79 3.74 17.33
C LYS A 264 0.87 4.84 17.84
N ASP A 265 1.19 6.10 17.55
CA ASP A 265 0.46 7.29 18.00
C ASP A 265 -0.56 7.80 16.94
N GLY A 266 -0.55 7.23 15.73
CA GLY A 266 -1.48 7.61 14.68
C GLY A 266 -0.92 7.57 13.26
N VAL A 267 -1.61 8.23 12.34
CA VAL A 267 -1.21 8.40 10.94
C VAL A 267 -0.62 9.78 10.72
N HIS A 268 0.60 9.82 10.21
CA HIS A 268 1.34 11.03 9.87
C HIS A 268 1.38 11.21 8.36
N GLN A 269 1.01 12.38 7.87
CA GLN A 269 1.05 12.75 6.45
C GLN A 269 2.25 13.64 6.18
N PHE A 270 3.01 13.30 5.15
CA PHE A 270 4.17 14.07 4.70
C PHE A 270 3.97 14.47 3.24
N SER A 271 4.41 15.68 2.88
CA SER A 271 4.61 16.07 1.49
C SER A 271 5.99 15.65 1.02
N ILE A 272 6.10 15.19 -0.23
CA ILE A 272 7.38 14.96 -0.91
C ILE A 272 7.76 16.29 -1.56
N LYS A 273 8.98 16.78 -1.32
CA LYS A 273 9.52 18.02 -1.89
C LYS A 273 10.35 17.74 -3.13
#